data_50a9c9e0c744055208f325b83ad637a3
#
_entry.id   50a9c9e0c744055208f325b83ad637a3
#
_cell.length_a   1.000
_cell.length_b   1.000
_cell.length_c   1.000
_cell.angle_alpha   90.00
_cell.angle_beta   90.00
_cell.angle_gamma   90.00
#
_symmetry.space_group_name_H-M   'P 1'
#
loop_
_entity.id
_entity.type
_entity.pdbx_description
1 polymer ?
#
loop_
_entity_poly.entity_id
_entity_poly.type
_entity_poly.pdbx_seq_one_letter_code
_entity_poly.pdbx_strand_id
1 'polypeptide(L)'
;MNIFFHRYIEMLFPYSDLLTTSTDYEAVALVFHSERQTGTLISNVYYMKQISLAILKSLPICRVIGVRGFIRGLSILRSMSSLWLSMFGDQKYMHLDMLVVQERYRGQGYVSKIMMPLLAECREKNALCTLETQTPSNLPIYEHHQFRTVKVIPLPNSALEQYCMAFTPDSAE
;
A
#
# COMPACT_ATOMS: atom_id res chain seq x y z
N MET A 1 -10.82 15.67 0.56
CA MET A 1 -9.85 14.59 0.26
C MET A 1 -8.67 14.57 1.24
N ASN A 2 -8.09 15.72 1.62
CA ASN A 2 -6.94 15.81 2.52
C ASN A 2 -7.12 15.14 3.90
N ILE A 3 -8.33 15.22 4.51
CA ILE A 3 -8.57 14.67 5.86
C ILE A 3 -8.42 13.13 5.89
N PHE A 4 -8.93 12.44 4.88
CA PHE A 4 -8.84 10.98 4.80
C PHE A 4 -7.38 10.52 4.65
N PHE A 5 -6.64 11.08 3.69
CA PHE A 5 -5.23 10.73 3.47
C PHE A 5 -4.35 11.02 4.69
N HIS A 6 -4.57 12.15 5.35
CA HIS A 6 -3.82 12.50 6.56
C HIS A 6 -4.02 11.44 7.66
N ARG A 7 -5.27 11.03 7.90
CA ARG A 7 -5.59 10.00 8.91
C ARG A 7 -5.09 8.61 8.54
N TYR A 8 -5.12 8.30 7.25
CA TYR A 8 -4.59 7.04 6.74
C TYR A 8 -3.08 6.95 6.96
N ILE A 9 -2.34 7.99 6.63
CA ILE A 9 -0.89 8.06 6.86
C ILE A 9 -0.58 8.01 8.36
N GLU A 10 -1.28 8.80 9.19
CA GLU A 10 -1.09 8.77 10.66
C GLU A 10 -1.28 7.36 11.24
N MET A 11 -2.22 6.58 10.71
CA MET A 11 -2.49 5.22 11.17
C MET A 11 -1.37 4.26 10.78
N LEU A 12 -0.81 4.39 9.58
CA LEU A 12 0.24 3.50 9.06
C LEU A 12 1.64 3.89 9.53
N PHE A 13 1.86 5.16 9.84
CA PHE A 13 3.18 5.72 10.12
C PHE A 13 3.99 4.95 11.18
N PRO A 14 3.40 4.45 12.30
CA PRO A 14 4.16 3.67 13.30
C PRO A 14 4.73 2.35 12.75
N TYR A 15 4.16 1.84 11.66
CA TYR A 15 4.51 0.55 11.05
C TYR A 15 5.21 0.70 9.71
N SER A 16 5.46 1.94 9.27
CA SER A 16 5.93 2.23 7.92
C SER A 16 7.16 3.13 7.94
N ASP A 17 7.92 3.05 6.86
CA ASP A 17 8.98 4.01 6.53
C ASP A 17 8.52 4.91 5.39
N LEU A 18 8.85 6.18 5.50
CA LEU A 18 8.68 7.15 4.43
C LEU A 18 10.01 7.29 3.69
N LEU A 19 10.07 6.77 2.48
CA LEU A 19 11.26 6.84 1.63
C LEU A 19 11.16 8.06 0.71
N THR A 20 12.27 8.71 0.47
CA THR A 20 12.37 9.81 -0.50
C THR A 20 13.68 9.72 -1.27
N THR A 21 13.68 10.20 -2.51
CA THR A 21 14.89 10.20 -3.35
C THR A 21 15.89 11.29 -2.97
N SER A 22 15.40 12.40 -2.45
CA SER A 22 16.23 13.51 -1.96
C SER A 22 15.40 14.48 -1.10
N THR A 23 16.02 15.58 -0.67
CA THR A 23 15.35 16.71 0.02
C THR A 23 14.35 17.46 -0.86
N ASP A 24 14.41 17.28 -2.18
CA ASP A 24 13.48 17.91 -3.13
C ASP A 24 12.22 17.07 -3.37
N TYR A 25 12.15 15.86 -2.77
CA TYR A 25 11.01 14.97 -2.81
C TYR A 25 10.51 14.63 -4.22
N GLU A 26 11.42 14.40 -5.17
CA GLU A 26 11.07 14.05 -6.56
C GLU A 26 10.20 12.79 -6.63
N ALA A 27 10.53 11.81 -5.79
CA ALA A 27 9.67 10.67 -5.52
C ALA A 27 9.60 10.39 -4.01
N VAL A 28 8.44 9.97 -3.57
CA VAL A 28 8.15 9.60 -2.18
C VAL A 28 7.39 8.28 -2.17
N ALA A 29 7.75 7.40 -1.24
CA ALA A 29 7.04 6.15 -1.03
C ALA A 29 6.77 5.90 0.45
N LEU A 30 5.63 5.26 0.75
CA LEU A 30 5.29 4.75 2.06
C LEU A 30 5.40 3.23 2.00
N VAL A 31 6.26 2.65 2.86
CA VAL A 31 6.52 1.21 2.91
C VAL A 31 6.16 0.70 4.29
N PHE A 32 5.13 -0.14 4.36
CA PHE A 32 4.71 -0.82 5.56
C PHE A 32 5.56 -2.09 5.80
N HIS A 33 5.93 -2.35 7.06
CA HIS A 33 6.69 -3.53 7.47
C HIS A 33 5.84 -4.45 8.33
N SER A 34 5.55 -5.66 7.85
CA SER A 34 4.74 -6.64 8.58
C SER A 34 5.35 -7.05 9.93
N GLU A 35 6.67 -7.04 10.04
CA GLU A 35 7.39 -7.39 11.26
C GLU A 35 7.22 -6.36 12.41
N ARG A 36 6.83 -5.13 12.08
CA ARG A 36 6.54 -4.09 13.09
C ARG A 36 5.14 -4.23 13.68
N GLN A 37 4.28 -4.97 13.00
CA GLN A 37 2.96 -5.29 13.50
C GLN A 37 3.08 -6.50 14.43
N THR A 38 3.38 -6.25 15.71
CA THR A 38 3.39 -7.30 16.72
C THR A 38 1.96 -7.85 16.86
N GLY A 39 1.77 -9.13 16.48
CA GLY A 39 0.46 -9.80 16.49
C GLY A 39 -0.14 -10.06 17.88
N THR A 40 0.16 -9.21 18.86
CA THR A 40 -0.46 -9.27 20.19
C THR A 40 -1.91 -8.80 20.11
N LEU A 41 -2.80 -9.41 20.89
CA LEU A 41 -4.21 -9.00 21.01
C LEU A 41 -4.36 -7.48 21.24
N ILE A 42 -3.45 -6.88 21.98
CA ILE A 42 -3.42 -5.44 22.30
C ILE A 42 -3.15 -4.62 21.02
N SER A 43 -2.22 -5.06 20.17
CA SER A 43 -1.92 -4.41 18.89
C SER A 43 -3.10 -4.45 17.94
N ASN A 44 -3.78 -5.60 17.84
CA ASN A 44 -4.96 -5.77 17.00
C ASN A 44 -6.14 -4.90 17.50
N VAL A 45 -6.36 -4.82 18.80
CA VAL A 45 -7.40 -3.96 19.40
C VAL A 45 -7.08 -2.48 19.15
N TYR A 46 -5.81 -2.09 19.30
CA TYR A 46 -5.38 -0.72 19.03
C TYR A 46 -5.57 -0.37 17.53
N TYR A 47 -5.19 -1.25 16.62
CA TYR A 47 -5.38 -1.08 15.18
C TYR A 47 -6.88 -0.95 14.82
N MET A 48 -7.74 -1.83 15.35
CA MET A 48 -9.19 -1.76 15.14
C MET A 48 -9.79 -0.45 15.69
N LYS A 49 -9.31 0.01 16.84
CA LYS A 49 -9.70 1.31 17.40
C LYS A 49 -9.31 2.47 16.46
N GLN A 50 -8.12 2.46 15.88
CA GLN A 50 -7.67 3.49 14.95
C GLN A 50 -8.51 3.51 13.67
N ILE A 51 -8.82 2.34 13.10
CA ILE A 51 -9.74 2.22 11.95
C ILE A 51 -11.11 2.80 12.30
N SER A 52 -11.68 2.41 13.43
CA SER A 52 -13.01 2.89 13.86
C SER A 52 -13.02 4.40 14.05
N LEU A 53 -11.98 4.97 14.64
CA LEU A 53 -11.83 6.41 14.80
C LEU A 53 -11.66 7.13 13.46
N ALA A 54 -10.92 6.54 12.51
CA ALA A 54 -10.75 7.09 11.17
C ALA A 54 -12.10 7.15 10.43
N ILE A 55 -12.91 6.08 10.51
CA ILE A 55 -14.26 6.02 9.93
C ILE A 55 -15.16 7.08 10.58
N LEU A 56 -15.18 7.17 11.92
CA LEU A 56 -15.99 8.16 12.64
C LEU A 56 -15.61 9.61 12.27
N LYS A 57 -14.31 9.89 12.20
CA LYS A 57 -13.79 11.21 11.79
C LYS A 57 -14.06 11.53 10.32
N SER A 58 -14.32 10.53 9.51
CA SER A 58 -14.67 10.68 8.08
C SER A 58 -16.18 10.88 7.86
N LEU A 59 -17.04 10.72 8.87
CA LEU A 59 -18.50 10.92 8.76
C LEU A 59 -18.91 12.28 8.19
N PRO A 60 -18.22 13.42 8.44
CA PRO A 60 -18.57 14.69 7.83
C PRO A 60 -18.56 14.67 6.30
N ILE A 61 -17.84 13.73 5.68
CA ILE A 61 -17.84 13.52 4.22
C ILE A 61 -19.23 13.13 3.71
N CYS A 62 -20.05 12.47 4.54
CA CYS A 62 -21.45 12.13 4.21
C CYS A 62 -22.29 13.36 3.83
N ARG A 63 -21.94 14.55 4.32
CA ARG A 63 -22.62 15.80 3.95
C ARG A 63 -22.37 16.18 2.50
N VAL A 64 -21.25 15.76 1.92
CA VAL A 64 -20.84 16.08 0.55
C VAL A 64 -21.27 15.00 -0.44
N ILE A 65 -21.04 13.71 -0.11
CA ILE A 65 -21.28 12.58 -1.02
C ILE A 65 -22.54 11.78 -0.69
N GLY A 66 -23.26 12.15 0.38
CA GLY A 66 -24.41 11.42 0.90
C GLY A 66 -24.03 10.10 1.60
N VAL A 67 -24.96 9.56 2.40
CA VAL A 67 -24.74 8.31 3.15
C VAL A 67 -24.50 7.12 2.21
N ARG A 68 -25.25 7.02 1.11
CA ARG A 68 -25.08 5.96 0.11
C ARG A 68 -23.69 6.00 -0.55
N GLY A 69 -23.22 7.20 -0.89
CA GLY A 69 -21.87 7.41 -1.43
C GLY A 69 -20.80 7.02 -0.43
N PHE A 70 -20.99 7.33 0.85
CA PHE A 70 -20.06 6.95 1.92
C PHE A 70 -19.99 5.44 2.12
N ILE A 71 -21.15 4.75 2.18
CA ILE A 71 -21.21 3.28 2.30
C ILE A 71 -20.55 2.61 1.09
N ARG A 72 -20.80 3.13 -0.13
CA ARG A 72 -20.15 2.64 -1.35
C ARG A 72 -18.63 2.83 -1.28
N GLY A 73 -18.17 3.99 -0.81
CA GLY A 73 -16.74 4.26 -0.59
C GLY A 73 -16.11 3.28 0.40
N LEU A 74 -16.77 3.01 1.52
CA LEU A 74 -16.29 1.99 2.50
C LEU A 74 -16.26 0.58 1.91
N SER A 75 -17.24 0.21 1.08
CA SER A 75 -17.26 -1.08 0.39
C SER A 75 -16.07 -1.22 -0.57
N ILE A 76 -15.75 -0.17 -1.32
CA ILE A 76 -14.59 -0.16 -2.21
C ILE A 76 -13.29 -0.28 -1.40
N LEU A 77 -13.13 0.53 -0.33
CA LEU A 77 -11.96 0.45 0.55
C LEU A 77 -11.78 -0.93 1.16
N ARG A 78 -12.88 -1.58 1.57
CA ARG A 78 -12.84 -2.97 2.06
C ARG A 78 -12.38 -3.94 0.97
N SER A 79 -12.78 -3.76 -0.27
CA SER A 79 -12.37 -4.60 -1.40
C SER A 79 -10.91 -4.38 -1.79
N MET A 80 -10.42 -3.15 -1.61
CA MET A 80 -9.03 -2.77 -1.81
C MET A 80 -8.14 -3.12 -0.61
N SER A 81 -8.69 -3.82 0.39
CA SER A 81 -7.92 -4.21 1.57
C SER A 81 -6.86 -5.26 1.21
N SER A 82 -5.73 -5.19 1.87
CA SER A 82 -4.60 -6.10 1.70
C SER A 82 -4.86 -7.51 2.28
N LEU A 83 -6.14 -7.94 2.37
CA LEU A 83 -6.52 -9.27 2.84
C LEU A 83 -5.92 -10.40 1.99
N TRP A 84 -5.59 -10.12 0.72
CA TRP A 84 -4.92 -11.08 -0.15
C TRP A 84 -3.52 -11.47 0.36
N LEU A 85 -2.88 -10.62 1.18
CA LEU A 85 -1.59 -10.90 1.79
C LEU A 85 -1.62 -12.11 2.72
N SER A 86 -2.80 -12.48 3.23
CA SER A 86 -2.99 -13.72 4.02
C SER A 86 -2.61 -15.00 3.26
N MET A 87 -2.54 -14.95 1.92
CA MET A 87 -2.08 -16.08 1.11
C MET A 87 -0.61 -16.45 1.35
N PHE A 88 0.20 -15.54 1.89
CA PHE A 88 1.60 -15.77 2.20
C PHE A 88 1.83 -16.32 3.62
N GLY A 89 0.75 -16.54 4.40
CA GLY A 89 0.83 -17.06 5.77
C GLY A 89 1.65 -16.14 6.68
N ASP A 90 2.63 -16.72 7.38
CA ASP A 90 3.49 -16.03 8.34
C ASP A 90 4.76 -15.43 7.70
N GLN A 91 4.87 -15.48 6.36
CA GLN A 91 6.02 -14.93 5.67
C GLN A 91 6.11 -13.42 5.87
N LYS A 92 7.29 -12.93 6.24
CA LYS A 92 7.53 -11.48 6.38
C LYS A 92 7.41 -10.78 5.03
N TYR A 93 6.80 -9.61 5.04
CA TYR A 93 6.69 -8.79 3.84
C TYR A 93 6.83 -7.31 4.15
N MET A 94 7.32 -6.58 3.16
CA MET A 94 7.26 -5.14 3.06
C MET A 94 6.21 -4.79 2.02
N HIS A 95 5.26 -3.94 2.38
CA HIS A 95 4.19 -3.53 1.46
C HIS A 95 4.41 -2.09 1.01
N LEU A 96 4.63 -1.91 -0.28
CA LEU A 96 4.69 -0.59 -0.90
C LEU A 96 3.26 -0.04 -1.04
N ASP A 97 2.84 0.68 -0.01
CA ASP A 97 1.47 1.18 0.11
C ASP A 97 1.20 2.37 -0.81
N MET A 98 2.17 3.28 -0.92
CA MET A 98 2.11 4.42 -1.83
C MET A 98 3.46 4.67 -2.48
N LEU A 99 3.43 5.01 -3.78
CA LEU A 99 4.57 5.52 -4.53
C LEU A 99 4.11 6.69 -5.40
N VAL A 100 4.68 7.85 -5.17
CA VAL A 100 4.35 9.07 -5.89
C VAL A 100 5.61 9.67 -6.48
N VAL A 101 5.58 9.97 -7.78
CA VAL A 101 6.62 10.73 -8.47
C VAL A 101 6.01 12.04 -8.93
N GLN A 102 6.63 13.17 -8.58
CA GLN A 102 6.18 14.49 -9.07
C GLN A 102 6.14 14.49 -10.59
N GLU A 103 5.13 15.12 -11.17
CA GLU A 103 4.85 15.07 -12.61
C GLU A 103 6.07 15.43 -13.47
N ARG A 104 6.78 16.51 -13.11
CA ARG A 104 7.97 16.99 -13.81
C ARG A 104 9.16 16.02 -13.82
N TYR A 105 9.13 15.00 -12.96
CA TYR A 105 10.21 13.99 -12.82
C TYR A 105 9.80 12.60 -13.33
N ARG A 106 8.59 12.45 -13.86
CA ARG A 106 8.15 11.18 -14.43
C ARG A 106 8.99 10.78 -15.64
N GLY A 107 9.18 9.50 -15.85
CA GLY A 107 10.00 8.96 -16.95
C GLY A 107 11.51 9.10 -16.77
N GLN A 108 11.98 9.62 -15.63
CA GLN A 108 13.41 9.89 -15.36
C GLN A 108 14.03 8.88 -14.37
N GLY A 109 13.45 7.70 -14.21
CA GLY A 109 14.01 6.63 -13.39
C GLY A 109 13.82 6.78 -11.87
N TYR A 110 13.03 7.75 -11.40
CA TYR A 110 12.83 7.96 -9.95
C TYR A 110 12.11 6.81 -9.25
N VAL A 111 11.25 6.06 -9.96
CA VAL A 111 10.68 4.81 -9.43
C VAL A 111 11.80 3.83 -9.09
N SER A 112 12.76 3.62 -9.97
CA SER A 112 13.88 2.70 -9.74
C SER A 112 14.76 3.13 -8.57
N LYS A 113 14.94 4.46 -8.36
CA LYS A 113 15.70 4.98 -7.20
C LYS A 113 15.06 4.62 -5.86
N ILE A 114 13.73 4.46 -5.81
CA ILE A 114 12.99 3.98 -4.63
C ILE A 114 13.00 2.44 -4.57
N MET A 115 12.73 1.78 -5.72
CA MET A 115 12.53 0.34 -5.76
C MET A 115 13.81 -0.45 -5.50
N MET A 116 14.95 -0.02 -6.07
CA MET A 116 16.21 -0.77 -5.93
C MET A 116 16.65 -0.95 -4.48
N PRO A 117 16.74 0.09 -3.63
CA PRO A 117 17.11 -0.09 -2.23
C PRO A 117 16.05 -0.89 -1.45
N LEU A 118 14.75 -0.69 -1.73
CA LEU A 118 13.69 -1.46 -1.09
C LEU A 118 13.81 -2.96 -1.39
N LEU A 119 14.05 -3.33 -2.65
CA LEU A 119 14.20 -4.73 -3.04
C LEU A 119 15.52 -5.34 -2.53
N ALA A 120 16.57 -4.54 -2.39
CA ALA A 120 17.82 -4.97 -1.75
C ALA A 120 17.57 -5.33 -0.28
N GLU A 121 16.84 -4.48 0.45
CA GLU A 121 16.43 -4.75 1.83
C GLU A 121 15.55 -6.01 1.94
N CYS A 122 14.61 -6.20 1.00
CA CYS A 122 13.79 -7.42 0.95
C CYS A 122 14.63 -8.68 0.76
N ARG A 123 15.67 -8.65 -0.09
CA ARG A 123 16.60 -9.77 -0.26
C ARG A 123 17.40 -10.04 1.02
N GLU A 124 17.95 -9.00 1.63
CA GLU A 124 18.72 -9.11 2.88
C GLU A 124 17.89 -9.72 4.02
N LYS A 125 16.63 -9.31 4.14
CA LYS A 125 15.71 -9.79 5.19
C LYS A 125 14.97 -11.06 4.82
N ASN A 126 15.16 -11.61 3.63
CA ASN A 126 14.38 -12.72 3.07
C ASN A 126 12.86 -12.47 3.21
N ALA A 127 12.43 -11.25 2.89
CA ALA A 127 11.06 -10.80 2.98
C ALA A 127 10.46 -10.56 1.59
N LEU A 128 9.17 -10.81 1.42
CA LEU A 128 8.45 -10.43 0.20
C LEU A 128 8.41 -8.90 0.08
N CYS A 129 8.40 -8.39 -1.16
CA CYS A 129 7.92 -7.06 -1.42
C CYS A 129 6.57 -7.14 -2.13
N THR A 130 5.57 -6.45 -1.61
CA THR A 130 4.20 -6.53 -2.15
C THR A 130 3.68 -5.13 -2.48
N LEU A 131 2.82 -5.03 -3.45
CA LEU A 131 2.15 -3.78 -3.82
C LEU A 131 0.80 -4.06 -4.47
N GLU A 132 0.01 -3.01 -4.61
CA GLU A 132 -1.26 -3.03 -5.33
C GLU A 132 -1.32 -1.85 -6.31
N THR A 133 -1.91 -2.07 -7.47
CA THR A 133 -2.20 -1.00 -8.42
C THR A 133 -3.54 -1.24 -9.11
N GLN A 134 -4.30 -0.17 -9.38
CA GLN A 134 -5.53 -0.20 -10.17
C GLN A 134 -5.29 0.34 -11.58
N THR A 135 -4.05 0.67 -11.91
CA THR A 135 -3.67 1.28 -13.18
C THR A 135 -2.86 0.28 -14.00
N PRO A 136 -3.45 -0.36 -15.05
CA PRO A 136 -2.77 -1.38 -15.85
C PRO A 136 -1.45 -0.89 -16.47
N SER A 137 -1.35 0.39 -16.82
CA SER A 137 -0.10 0.97 -17.36
C SER A 137 1.06 1.00 -16.37
N ASN A 138 0.82 0.76 -15.08
CA ASN A 138 1.88 0.64 -14.08
C ASN A 138 2.46 -0.78 -14.01
N LEU A 139 1.76 -1.80 -14.53
CA LEU A 139 2.22 -3.19 -14.46
C LEU A 139 3.61 -3.39 -15.06
N PRO A 140 3.91 -2.91 -16.29
CA PRO A 140 5.24 -3.06 -16.87
C PRO A 140 6.35 -2.41 -16.05
N ILE A 141 6.03 -1.33 -15.31
CA ILE A 141 7.00 -0.65 -14.43
C ILE A 141 7.41 -1.59 -13.30
N TYR A 142 6.44 -2.23 -12.65
CA TYR A 142 6.72 -3.16 -11.55
C TYR A 142 7.29 -4.49 -12.04
N GLU A 143 6.84 -5.00 -13.19
CA GLU A 143 7.40 -6.19 -13.82
C GLU A 143 8.88 -6.02 -14.17
N HIS A 144 9.29 -4.83 -14.62
CA HIS A 144 10.71 -4.48 -14.82
C HIS A 144 11.54 -4.65 -13.53
N HIS A 145 10.92 -4.46 -12.37
CA HIS A 145 11.52 -4.67 -11.06
C HIS A 145 11.24 -6.08 -10.49
N GLN A 146 10.96 -7.06 -11.34
CA GLN A 146 10.75 -8.48 -10.99
C GLN A 146 9.49 -8.76 -10.15
N PHE A 147 8.55 -7.81 -10.05
CA PHE A 147 7.24 -8.12 -9.49
C PHE A 147 6.44 -8.98 -10.46
N ARG A 148 5.62 -9.86 -9.90
CA ARG A 148 4.66 -10.67 -10.65
C ARG A 148 3.25 -10.43 -10.11
N THR A 149 2.27 -10.36 -11.00
CA THR A 149 0.86 -10.33 -10.59
C THR A 149 0.48 -11.69 -10.01
N VAL A 150 0.14 -11.72 -8.73
CA VAL A 150 -0.24 -12.94 -8.01
C VAL A 150 -1.75 -13.06 -7.85
N LYS A 151 -2.48 -11.95 -7.93
CA LYS A 151 -3.94 -11.93 -7.84
C LYS A 151 -4.50 -10.70 -8.56
N VAL A 152 -5.67 -10.85 -9.16
CA VAL A 152 -6.48 -9.76 -9.69
C VAL A 152 -7.83 -9.76 -8.97
N ILE A 153 -8.24 -8.62 -8.44
CA ILE A 153 -9.47 -8.47 -7.66
C ILE A 153 -10.36 -7.45 -8.38
N PRO A 154 -11.52 -7.84 -8.93
CA PRO A 154 -12.45 -6.88 -9.49
C PRO A 154 -13.04 -5.99 -8.39
N LEU A 155 -13.05 -4.68 -8.62
CA LEU A 155 -13.61 -3.74 -7.66
C LEU A 155 -15.13 -3.62 -7.84
N PRO A 156 -15.91 -3.72 -6.74
CA PRO A 156 -17.37 -3.74 -6.83
C PRO A 156 -17.92 -2.46 -7.42
N ASN A 157 -18.89 -2.62 -8.33
CA ASN A 157 -19.58 -1.51 -9.00
C ASN A 157 -18.66 -0.58 -9.81
N SER A 158 -17.56 -1.11 -10.35
CA SER A 158 -16.63 -0.37 -11.18
C SER A 158 -16.07 -1.29 -12.27
N ALA A 159 -15.52 -0.71 -13.34
CA ALA A 159 -14.75 -1.44 -14.34
C ALA A 159 -13.27 -1.57 -13.96
N LEU A 160 -12.91 -1.17 -12.75
CA LEU A 160 -11.53 -1.22 -12.27
C LEU A 160 -11.22 -2.56 -11.63
N GLU A 161 -10.00 -2.98 -11.80
CA GLU A 161 -9.41 -4.15 -11.17
C GLU A 161 -8.23 -3.73 -10.28
N GLN A 162 -8.04 -4.43 -9.17
CA GLN A 162 -6.86 -4.29 -8.34
C GLN A 162 -5.89 -5.41 -8.69
N TYR A 163 -4.74 -5.05 -9.21
CA TYR A 163 -3.63 -5.95 -9.49
C TYR A 163 -2.75 -6.04 -8.25
N CYS A 164 -2.75 -7.20 -7.61
CA CYS A 164 -1.91 -7.50 -6.45
C CYS A 164 -0.62 -8.11 -6.95
N MET A 165 0.50 -7.49 -6.68
CA MET A 165 1.80 -7.91 -7.19
C MET A 165 2.77 -8.22 -6.05
N ALA A 166 3.63 -9.19 -6.28
CA ALA A 166 4.65 -9.59 -5.32
C ALA A 166 6.01 -9.78 -6.02
N PHE A 167 7.04 -9.34 -5.34
CA PHE A 167 8.42 -9.71 -5.57
C PHE A 167 8.82 -10.72 -4.50
N THR A 168 9.35 -11.84 -4.93
CA THR A 168 9.90 -12.87 -4.03
C THR A 168 11.42 -12.81 -4.15
N PRO A 169 12.16 -12.60 -3.06
CA PRO A 169 13.61 -12.71 -3.11
C PRO A 169 13.99 -14.12 -3.55
N ASP A 170 14.98 -14.24 -4.44
CA ASP A 170 15.52 -15.53 -4.80
C ASP A 170 16.05 -16.18 -3.51
N SER A 171 15.61 -17.38 -3.20
CA SER A 171 16.17 -18.17 -2.12
C SER A 171 17.68 -18.27 -2.40
N ALA A 172 18.50 -17.78 -1.48
CA ALA A 172 19.94 -18.04 -1.56
C ALA A 172 20.11 -19.57 -1.58
N GLU A 173 20.56 -20.09 -2.74
CA GLU A 173 21.03 -21.47 -2.84
C GLU A 173 22.26 -21.70 -1.94
#